data_1e8cbd495a9717c52145e3ee63540aa4
#
_entry.id   1e8cbd495a9717c52145e3ee63540aa4
#
_cell.length_a   1.000
_cell.length_b   1.000
_cell.length_c   1.000
_cell.angle_alpha   90.00
_cell.angle_beta   90.00
_cell.angle_gamma   90.00
#
_symmetry.space_group_name_H-M   'P 1'
#
loop_
_entity.id
_entity.type
_entity.pdbx_description
1 polymer ?
#
loop_
_entity_poly.entity_id
_entity_poly.type
_entity_poly.pdbx_seq_one_letter_code
_entity_poly.pdbx_strand_id
1 'polypeptide(L)'
;MTFQMGASLRQSSFALCFAFYLAVCATPSFAAENPQAAGLQEQIVETKPREGVYQRSLLSRKTSQGASQGETWLVLAFPGYPGILRLNETDGVIDYQLKGNFLVRARRHLVTADIAVATLDCPSDELSACGDEYRASDRHIRDVEAQIVALKAIVGPSVRVALLGTSYGTVSTELLAQRLEGKVDAAVHTASFTAPGRGGHGLSVANFDLTQTKTRQLLVHHQDDPCDLTPYAPLKKYQGIIPILTVKGAENPRGKPCEAASQHGFIGREIPVMKQIGAWLLTNRINPVIE
;
A
#
# COMPACT_ATOMS: atom_id res chain seq x y z
N MET A 1 59.82 48.53 -78.96
CA MET A 1 60.17 47.77 -77.76
C MET A 1 58.92 47.76 -76.85
N THR A 2 58.14 46.74 -76.91
CA THR A 2 56.85 46.62 -76.26
C THR A 2 56.88 45.35 -75.43
N PHE A 3 56.76 45.50 -74.13
CA PHE A 3 56.63 44.39 -73.21
C PHE A 3 55.16 44.18 -72.78
N GLN A 4 54.63 43.06 -73.17
CA GLN A 4 53.31 42.58 -72.66
C GLN A 4 53.51 41.86 -71.34
N MET A 5 52.73 42.28 -70.34
CA MET A 5 52.57 41.54 -69.06
C MET A 5 51.22 40.81 -69.04
N GLY A 6 51.27 39.50 -69.04
CA GLY A 6 50.11 38.67 -68.91
C GLY A 6 49.68 38.50 -67.40
N ALA A 7 48.44 38.76 -67.12
CA ALA A 7 47.85 38.55 -65.80
C ALA A 7 47.19 37.15 -65.71
N SER A 8 47.66 36.31 -64.80
CA SER A 8 47.07 35.00 -64.46
C SER A 8 45.99 35.18 -63.44
N LEU A 9 44.76 34.89 -63.82
CA LEU A 9 43.63 34.73 -62.86
C LEU A 9 43.72 33.39 -62.15
N ARG A 10 43.92 33.42 -60.84
CA ARG A 10 43.73 32.25 -59.99
C ARG A 10 42.26 32.20 -59.53
N GLN A 11 41.54 31.17 -59.95
CA GLN A 11 40.25 30.84 -59.43
C GLN A 11 40.42 30.14 -58.04
N SER A 12 39.89 30.75 -56.96
CA SER A 12 39.80 30.17 -55.62
C SER A 12 38.44 29.53 -55.48
N SER A 13 38.38 28.20 -55.44
CA SER A 13 37.19 27.43 -55.14
C SER A 13 36.97 27.46 -53.65
N PHE A 14 35.92 28.15 -53.18
CA PHE A 14 35.41 28.04 -51.82
C PHE A 14 34.54 26.80 -51.73
N ALA A 15 35.02 25.77 -51.03
CA ALA A 15 34.21 24.63 -50.61
C ALA A 15 33.40 24.98 -49.36
N LEU A 16 32.08 25.16 -49.48
CA LEU A 16 31.15 25.30 -48.35
C LEU A 16 30.93 23.92 -47.75
N CYS A 17 31.54 23.66 -46.58
CA CYS A 17 31.16 22.52 -45.76
C CYS A 17 29.85 22.83 -45.01
N PHE A 18 28.74 22.25 -45.46
CA PHE A 18 27.47 22.21 -44.70
C PHE A 18 27.61 21.14 -43.63
N ALA A 19 27.84 21.54 -42.36
CA ALA A 19 27.73 20.67 -41.22
C ALA A 19 26.24 20.49 -40.89
N PHE A 20 25.69 19.32 -41.23
CA PHE A 20 24.36 18.90 -40.75
C PHE A 20 24.48 18.57 -39.27
N TYR A 21 24.02 19.46 -38.39
CA TYR A 21 23.75 19.16 -37.01
C TYR A 21 22.46 18.29 -36.93
N LEU A 22 22.61 16.97 -36.78
CA LEU A 22 21.53 16.09 -36.38
C LEU A 22 21.23 16.40 -34.91
N ALA A 23 20.24 17.24 -34.67
CA ALA A 23 19.63 17.37 -33.33
C ALA A 23 18.89 16.06 -33.03
N VAL A 24 19.53 15.19 -32.27
CA VAL A 24 18.86 14.04 -31.67
C VAL A 24 17.90 14.61 -30.63
N CYS A 25 16.62 14.76 -30.99
CA CYS A 25 15.56 14.97 -30.03
C CYS A 25 15.46 13.71 -29.19
N ALA A 26 16.11 13.69 -28.02
CA ALA A 26 15.83 12.70 -26.97
C ALA A 26 14.38 12.93 -26.54
N THR A 27 13.46 12.13 -27.03
CA THR A 27 12.12 12.06 -26.48
C THR A 27 12.27 11.56 -25.03
N PRO A 28 11.74 12.30 -24.03
CA PRO A 28 11.73 11.80 -22.68
C PRO A 28 10.99 10.45 -22.70
N SER A 29 11.68 9.38 -22.33
CA SER A 29 11.06 8.08 -22.09
C SER A 29 10.19 8.24 -20.85
N PHE A 30 8.90 8.47 -21.04
CA PHE A 30 7.95 8.36 -19.93
C PHE A 30 7.95 6.90 -19.50
N ALA A 31 8.51 6.63 -18.32
CA ALA A 31 8.34 5.35 -17.67
C ALA A 31 6.82 5.06 -17.60
N ALA A 32 6.40 3.87 -18.03
CA ALA A 32 4.98 3.53 -18.04
C ALA A 32 4.42 3.71 -16.63
N GLU A 33 3.42 4.59 -16.50
CA GLU A 33 2.80 4.88 -15.20
C GLU A 33 2.25 3.59 -14.61
N ASN A 34 2.58 3.30 -13.34
CA ASN A 34 2.06 2.13 -12.65
C ASN A 34 0.54 2.26 -12.52
N PRO A 35 -0.28 1.40 -13.16
CA PRO A 35 -1.74 1.53 -13.11
C PRO A 35 -2.33 1.50 -11.69
N GLN A 36 -1.59 0.91 -10.73
CA GLN A 36 -2.00 0.87 -9.33
C GLN A 36 -1.75 2.20 -8.60
N ALA A 37 -0.93 3.07 -9.17
CA ALA A 37 -0.62 4.41 -8.67
C ALA A 37 -1.36 5.52 -9.43
N ALA A 38 -2.19 5.18 -10.41
CA ALA A 38 -2.88 6.17 -11.24
C ALA A 38 -3.67 7.18 -10.39
N GLY A 39 -3.36 8.48 -10.55
CA GLY A 39 -3.94 9.57 -9.80
C GLY A 39 -3.48 9.69 -8.35
N LEU A 40 -2.38 9.03 -7.98
CA LEU A 40 -1.73 9.12 -6.68
C LEU A 40 -0.39 9.85 -6.79
N GLN A 41 -0.05 10.56 -5.73
CA GLN A 41 1.31 10.97 -5.41
C GLN A 41 1.86 9.95 -4.41
N GLU A 42 2.98 9.32 -4.76
CA GLU A 42 3.60 8.29 -3.93
C GLU A 42 5.03 8.66 -3.54
N GLN A 43 5.41 8.29 -2.33
CA GLN A 43 6.78 8.43 -1.83
C GLN A 43 7.11 7.31 -0.84
N ILE A 44 8.39 6.94 -0.76
CA ILE A 44 8.89 6.04 0.27
C ILE A 44 9.21 6.86 1.52
N VAL A 45 8.67 6.42 2.67
CA VAL A 45 9.00 6.97 3.97
C VAL A 45 9.81 5.93 4.74
N GLU A 46 11.06 6.27 5.07
CA GLU A 46 11.97 5.40 5.84
C GLU A 46 12.09 5.90 7.27
N THR A 47 12.05 4.98 8.22
CA THR A 47 12.35 5.21 9.63
C THR A 47 13.46 4.31 10.10
N LYS A 48 14.13 4.68 11.18
CA LYS A 48 15.14 3.87 11.88
C LYS A 48 14.66 3.61 13.31
N PRO A 49 13.69 2.70 13.49
CA PRO A 49 13.03 2.49 14.78
C PRO A 49 13.92 1.82 15.83
N ARG A 50 14.99 1.15 15.39
CA ARG A 50 15.93 0.41 16.23
C ARG A 50 17.34 0.53 15.65
N GLU A 51 18.38 0.31 16.47
CA GLU A 51 19.77 0.34 16.03
C GLU A 51 20.02 -0.65 14.88
N GLY A 52 20.62 -0.18 13.79
CA GLY A 52 20.92 -0.98 12.61
C GLY A 52 19.71 -1.42 11.78
N VAL A 53 18.49 -1.09 12.20
CA VAL A 53 17.24 -1.51 11.53
C VAL A 53 16.53 -0.31 10.93
N TYR A 54 16.12 -0.43 9.67
CA TYR A 54 15.22 0.51 9.01
C TYR A 54 13.90 -0.18 8.63
N GLN A 55 12.84 0.61 8.58
CA GLN A 55 11.54 0.19 8.04
C GLN A 55 11.04 1.23 7.05
N ARG A 56 10.52 0.76 5.93
CA ARG A 56 9.94 1.60 4.87
C ARG A 56 8.43 1.46 4.79
N SER A 57 7.79 2.50 4.32
CA SER A 57 6.39 2.46 3.89
C SER A 57 6.21 3.21 2.59
N LEU A 58 5.24 2.76 1.77
CA LEU A 58 4.79 3.46 0.58
C LEU A 58 3.62 4.37 0.97
N LEU A 59 3.89 5.66 1.13
CA LEU A 59 2.86 6.66 1.36
C LEU A 59 2.21 7.06 0.04
N SER A 60 0.91 6.80 -0.08
CA SER A 60 0.08 7.14 -1.24
C SER A 60 -0.94 8.20 -0.82
N ARG A 61 -0.97 9.32 -1.53
CA ARG A 61 -1.87 10.45 -1.32
C ARG A 61 -2.59 10.82 -2.62
N LYS A 62 -3.72 11.48 -2.53
CA LYS A 62 -4.40 12.01 -3.72
C LYS A 62 -3.56 13.13 -4.32
N THR A 63 -3.35 13.08 -5.63
CA THR A 63 -2.78 14.23 -6.35
C THR A 63 -3.73 15.41 -6.17
N SER A 64 -3.31 16.43 -5.44
CA SER A 64 -4.16 17.59 -5.14
C SER A 64 -4.33 18.44 -6.38
N GLN A 65 -5.57 18.57 -6.86
CA GLN A 65 -6.00 19.66 -7.73
C GLN A 65 -6.90 20.56 -6.90
N GLY A 66 -6.33 21.61 -6.32
CA GLY A 66 -7.06 22.59 -5.51
C GLY A 66 -6.73 22.55 -4.02
N ALA A 67 -7.18 23.56 -3.27
CA ALA A 67 -6.99 23.67 -1.83
C ALA A 67 -7.85 22.62 -1.11
N SER A 68 -7.26 21.48 -0.77
CA SER A 68 -7.85 20.54 0.18
C SER A 68 -7.56 21.02 1.60
N GLN A 69 -8.48 20.78 2.54
CA GLN A 69 -8.23 21.04 3.96
C GLN A 69 -7.21 20.07 4.57
N GLY A 70 -6.60 19.21 3.73
CA GLY A 70 -5.67 18.15 4.13
C GLY A 70 -6.39 16.86 4.52
N GLU A 71 -5.62 15.79 4.60
CA GLU A 71 -6.14 14.49 5.01
C GLU A 71 -6.59 14.51 6.47
N THR A 72 -7.68 13.80 6.77
CA THR A 72 -8.21 13.64 8.12
C THR A 72 -7.89 12.26 8.69
N TRP A 73 -7.50 11.31 7.82
CA TRP A 73 -7.09 9.96 8.16
C TRP A 73 -5.77 9.56 7.50
N LEU A 74 -4.92 8.92 8.31
CA LEU A 74 -3.76 8.17 7.88
C LEU A 74 -4.03 6.68 8.12
N VAL A 75 -4.07 5.89 7.07
CA VAL A 75 -4.27 4.44 7.14
C VAL A 75 -2.94 3.73 6.99
N LEU A 76 -2.53 2.97 7.98
CA LEU A 76 -1.37 2.08 7.91
C LEU A 76 -1.85 0.71 7.44
N ALA A 77 -1.43 0.31 6.25
CA ALA A 77 -1.82 -0.94 5.60
C ALA A 77 -0.76 -2.03 5.80
N PHE A 78 -1.19 -3.19 6.31
CA PHE A 78 -0.34 -4.35 6.60
C PHE A 78 -0.69 -5.49 5.62
N PRO A 79 0.14 -5.71 4.58
CA PRO A 79 -0.06 -6.79 3.62
C PRO A 79 -0.02 -8.18 4.27
N GLY A 80 -0.71 -9.14 3.64
CA GLY A 80 -0.64 -10.55 4.00
C GLY A 80 0.74 -11.15 3.76
N TYR A 81 0.86 -12.46 3.96
CA TYR A 81 2.13 -13.18 3.80
C TYR A 81 2.77 -12.96 2.41
N PRO A 82 4.08 -12.80 2.32
CA PRO A 82 5.07 -12.71 3.41
C PRO A 82 5.15 -11.33 4.07
N GLY A 83 4.45 -10.30 3.56
CA GLY A 83 4.46 -8.94 4.09
C GLY A 83 5.66 -8.10 3.64
N ILE A 84 6.55 -8.64 2.82
CA ILE A 84 7.77 -7.97 2.33
C ILE A 84 7.49 -7.33 0.98
N LEU A 85 7.51 -6.01 0.93
CA LEU A 85 7.33 -5.22 -0.29
C LEU A 85 8.64 -4.98 -1.04
N ARG A 86 9.78 -4.98 -0.36
CA ARG A 86 11.09 -4.59 -0.92
C ARG A 86 11.02 -3.25 -1.62
N LEU A 87 10.46 -2.28 -0.94
CA LEU A 87 10.33 -0.92 -1.45
C LEU A 87 11.69 -0.36 -1.88
N ASN A 88 11.79 0.06 -3.13
CA ASN A 88 12.99 0.66 -3.69
C ASN A 88 12.61 1.81 -4.63
N GLU A 89 13.49 2.80 -4.73
CA GLU A 89 13.37 3.91 -5.67
C GLU A 89 14.66 4.02 -6.47
N THR A 90 14.54 4.05 -7.78
CA THR A 90 15.65 4.25 -8.71
C THR A 90 15.22 5.25 -9.77
N ASP A 91 15.99 6.32 -9.95
CA ASP A 91 15.74 7.39 -10.91
C ASP A 91 14.32 7.98 -10.82
N GLY A 92 13.80 8.13 -9.59
CA GLY A 92 12.45 8.64 -9.32
C GLY A 92 11.33 7.64 -9.59
N VAL A 93 11.65 6.39 -9.91
CA VAL A 93 10.66 5.31 -10.11
C VAL A 93 10.63 4.42 -8.88
N ILE A 94 9.45 4.35 -8.25
CA ILE A 94 9.21 3.45 -7.12
C ILE A 94 8.83 2.06 -7.61
N ASP A 95 9.57 1.05 -7.19
CA ASP A 95 9.25 -0.36 -7.43
C ASP A 95 9.05 -1.12 -6.11
N TYR A 96 8.24 -2.17 -6.18
CA TYR A 96 7.91 -3.00 -5.02
C TYR A 96 7.38 -4.36 -5.44
N GLN A 97 7.42 -5.30 -4.52
CA GLN A 97 6.83 -6.64 -4.64
C GLN A 97 5.37 -6.67 -4.17
N LEU A 98 4.77 -7.85 -4.13
CA LEU A 98 3.39 -8.08 -3.70
C LEU A 98 2.32 -7.27 -4.49
N LYS A 99 2.60 -6.91 -5.75
CA LYS A 99 1.68 -6.14 -6.60
C LYS A 99 0.28 -6.77 -6.72
N GLY A 100 0.17 -8.08 -6.54
CA GLY A 100 -1.10 -8.81 -6.51
C GLY A 100 -1.84 -8.76 -5.17
N ASN A 101 -1.18 -8.42 -4.05
CA ASN A 101 -1.84 -8.36 -2.74
C ASN A 101 -3.00 -7.36 -2.75
N PHE A 102 -4.11 -7.71 -2.09
CA PHE A 102 -5.33 -6.89 -2.08
C PHE A 102 -5.06 -5.45 -1.65
N LEU A 103 -4.39 -5.23 -0.53
CA LEU A 103 -4.13 -3.88 -0.02
C LEU A 103 -3.19 -3.09 -0.94
N VAL A 104 -2.23 -3.76 -1.56
CA VAL A 104 -1.27 -3.13 -2.47
C VAL A 104 -1.95 -2.69 -3.77
N ARG A 105 -2.69 -3.62 -4.45
CA ARG A 105 -3.31 -3.31 -5.74
C ARG A 105 -4.52 -2.39 -5.65
N ALA A 106 -5.24 -2.44 -4.52
CA ALA A 106 -6.49 -1.72 -4.35
C ALA A 106 -6.34 -0.38 -3.61
N ARG A 107 -5.16 -0.03 -3.07
CA ARG A 107 -4.93 1.18 -2.25
C ARG A 107 -5.48 2.46 -2.85
N ARG A 108 -5.37 2.61 -4.19
CA ARG A 108 -5.85 3.80 -4.91
C ARG A 108 -7.35 4.05 -4.75
N HIS A 109 -8.13 3.02 -4.42
CA HIS A 109 -9.57 3.13 -4.25
C HIS A 109 -9.97 3.53 -2.82
N LEU A 110 -9.01 3.48 -1.88
CA LEU A 110 -9.17 3.98 -0.51
C LEU A 110 -8.64 5.41 -0.36
N VAL A 111 -7.59 5.77 -1.13
CA VAL A 111 -7.00 7.10 -1.10
C VAL A 111 -7.99 8.13 -1.65
N THR A 112 -8.26 9.17 -0.86
CA THR A 112 -9.13 10.30 -1.21
C THR A 112 -8.46 11.61 -0.79
N ALA A 113 -9.17 12.74 -0.91
CA ALA A 113 -8.69 14.01 -0.35
C ALA A 113 -8.59 13.98 1.19
N ASP A 114 -9.35 13.08 1.85
CA ASP A 114 -9.44 12.96 3.31
C ASP A 114 -8.64 11.78 3.85
N ILE A 115 -8.18 10.85 3.01
CA ILE A 115 -7.55 9.59 3.43
C ILE A 115 -6.23 9.39 2.68
N ALA A 116 -5.13 9.42 3.43
CA ALA A 116 -3.82 8.94 2.99
C ALA A 116 -3.63 7.48 3.40
N VAL A 117 -2.90 6.70 2.59
CA VAL A 117 -2.58 5.30 2.87
C VAL A 117 -1.07 5.10 2.87
N ALA A 118 -0.52 4.52 3.93
CA ALA A 118 0.86 4.08 4.02
C ALA A 118 0.90 2.55 4.05
N THR A 119 1.37 1.92 2.98
CA THR A 119 1.55 0.47 2.92
C THR A 119 2.91 0.12 3.51
N LEU A 120 2.92 -0.59 4.64
CA LEU A 120 4.14 -0.89 5.38
C LEU A 120 4.88 -2.08 4.79
N ASP A 121 6.19 -1.92 4.66
CA ASP A 121 7.12 -3.02 4.40
C ASP A 121 7.55 -3.66 5.72
N CYS A 122 8.06 -4.88 5.67
CA CYS A 122 8.77 -5.47 6.80
C CYS A 122 10.03 -4.66 7.14
N PRO A 123 10.45 -4.59 8.41
CA PRO A 123 11.73 -4.01 8.75
C PRO A 123 12.89 -4.84 8.18
N SER A 124 14.04 -4.20 8.05
CA SER A 124 15.21 -4.75 7.34
C SER A 124 15.82 -6.00 7.97
N ASP A 125 15.51 -6.30 9.21
CA ASP A 125 15.94 -7.52 9.91
C ASP A 125 14.99 -8.71 9.74
N GLU A 126 13.81 -8.53 9.12
CA GLU A 126 12.88 -9.59 8.76
C GLU A 126 13.08 -10.00 7.29
N LEU A 127 14.04 -10.90 7.05
CA LEU A 127 14.58 -11.16 5.70
C LEU A 127 13.67 -11.98 4.78
N SER A 128 12.82 -12.85 5.34
CA SER A 128 12.01 -13.81 4.57
C SER A 128 10.51 -13.55 4.68
N ALA A 129 10.04 -13.13 5.84
CA ALA A 129 8.65 -12.76 6.07
C ALA A 129 8.51 -11.97 7.38
N CYS A 130 7.52 -11.08 7.46
CA CYS A 130 6.99 -10.61 8.74
C CYS A 130 6.18 -11.73 9.39
N GLY A 131 6.86 -12.61 10.12
CA GLY A 131 6.26 -13.76 10.79
C GLY A 131 5.58 -13.42 12.11
N ASP A 132 5.00 -14.45 12.78
CA ASP A 132 4.34 -14.31 14.08
C ASP A 132 5.26 -13.74 15.15
N GLU A 133 6.53 -14.22 15.18
CA GLU A 133 7.53 -13.76 16.13
C GLU A 133 7.74 -12.23 16.08
N TYR A 134 7.73 -11.67 14.88
CA TYR A 134 7.80 -10.22 14.72
C TYR A 134 6.45 -9.54 14.96
N ARG A 135 5.38 -10.00 14.24
CA ARG A 135 4.06 -9.33 14.28
C ARG A 135 3.44 -9.29 15.67
N ALA A 136 3.76 -10.26 16.53
CA ALA A 136 3.28 -10.32 17.92
C ALA A 136 4.25 -9.71 18.95
N SER A 137 5.33 -9.07 18.51
CA SER A 137 6.39 -8.59 19.41
C SER A 137 6.28 -7.10 19.75
N ASP A 138 6.95 -6.72 20.85
CA ASP A 138 7.15 -5.31 21.19
C ASP A 138 8.06 -4.58 20.17
N ARG A 139 8.86 -5.31 19.37
CA ARG A 139 9.61 -4.74 18.25
C ARG A 139 8.66 -4.14 17.22
N HIS A 140 7.63 -4.91 16.84
CA HIS A 140 6.63 -4.45 15.88
C HIS A 140 5.88 -3.20 16.37
N ILE A 141 5.54 -3.15 17.65
CA ILE A 141 4.88 -1.98 18.24
C ILE A 141 5.76 -0.74 18.10
N ARG A 142 7.04 -0.81 18.48
CA ARG A 142 7.98 0.31 18.38
C ARG A 142 8.21 0.75 16.93
N ASP A 143 8.34 -0.21 16.02
CA ASP A 143 8.58 0.07 14.61
C ASP A 143 7.38 0.82 14.00
N VAL A 144 6.16 0.39 14.31
CA VAL A 144 4.93 1.04 13.84
C VAL A 144 4.73 2.41 14.50
N GLU A 145 5.06 2.59 15.78
CA GLU A 145 5.03 3.91 16.43
C GLU A 145 5.97 4.90 15.73
N ALA A 146 7.18 4.47 15.37
CA ALA A 146 8.12 5.31 14.62
C ALA A 146 7.56 5.69 13.24
N GLN A 147 6.91 4.76 12.55
CA GLN A 147 6.23 5.04 11.28
C GLN A 147 5.08 6.03 11.45
N ILE A 148 4.24 5.88 12.48
CA ILE A 148 3.15 6.83 12.77
C ILE A 148 3.71 8.24 12.96
N VAL A 149 4.78 8.41 13.74
CA VAL A 149 5.41 9.72 13.98
C VAL A 149 5.92 10.35 12.68
N ALA A 150 6.67 9.60 11.89
CA ALA A 150 7.23 10.08 10.63
C ALA A 150 6.14 10.44 9.60
N LEU A 151 5.12 9.60 9.47
CA LEU A 151 4.02 9.81 8.54
C LEU A 151 3.14 11.00 8.95
N LYS A 152 2.85 11.17 10.25
CA LYS A 152 2.11 12.34 10.75
C LYS A 152 2.86 13.65 10.52
N ALA A 153 4.19 13.64 10.53
CA ALA A 153 4.98 14.83 10.18
C ALA A 153 4.79 15.25 8.71
N ILE A 154 4.44 14.32 7.82
CA ILE A 154 4.24 14.58 6.39
C ILE A 154 2.77 14.89 6.08
N VAL A 155 1.85 14.05 6.60
CA VAL A 155 0.41 14.13 6.29
C VAL A 155 -0.28 15.24 7.11
N GLY A 156 0.10 15.37 8.39
CA GLY A 156 -0.44 16.35 9.31
C GLY A 156 -0.50 15.79 10.73
N PRO A 157 -0.14 16.60 11.75
CA PRO A 157 -0.04 16.11 13.13
C PRO A 157 -1.40 15.71 13.73
N SER A 158 -2.50 16.30 13.22
CA SER A 158 -3.86 16.10 13.74
C SER A 158 -4.62 14.97 13.06
N VAL A 159 -4.04 14.26 12.07
CA VAL A 159 -4.73 13.15 11.42
C VAL A 159 -5.02 12.02 12.40
N ARG A 160 -6.19 11.44 12.26
CA ARG A 160 -6.54 10.18 12.93
C ARG A 160 -5.81 9.02 12.28
N VAL A 161 -5.47 8.02 13.06
CA VAL A 161 -4.72 6.84 12.58
C VAL A 161 -5.62 5.62 12.53
N ALA A 162 -5.64 4.94 11.38
CA ALA A 162 -6.30 3.66 11.23
C ALA A 162 -5.31 2.56 10.84
N LEU A 163 -5.51 1.36 11.34
CA LEU A 163 -4.80 0.16 10.93
C LEU A 163 -5.67 -0.60 9.92
N LEU A 164 -5.07 -1.16 8.88
CA LEU A 164 -5.76 -1.96 7.86
C LEU A 164 -4.92 -3.20 7.53
N GLY A 165 -5.35 -4.36 7.98
CA GLY A 165 -4.67 -5.63 7.72
C GLY A 165 -5.43 -6.52 6.75
N THR A 166 -4.72 -7.35 5.99
CA THR A 166 -5.34 -8.41 5.19
C THR A 166 -4.65 -9.74 5.43
N SER A 167 -5.46 -10.82 5.53
CA SER A 167 -4.93 -12.17 5.71
C SER A 167 -3.96 -12.19 6.92
N TYR A 168 -2.75 -12.68 6.73
CA TYR A 168 -1.72 -12.69 7.76
C TYR A 168 -1.36 -11.29 8.32
N GLY A 169 -1.65 -10.22 7.57
CA GLY A 169 -1.52 -8.84 8.07
C GLY A 169 -2.47 -8.50 9.22
N THR A 170 -3.54 -9.29 9.43
CA THR A 170 -4.48 -9.07 10.53
C THR A 170 -3.88 -9.38 11.89
N VAL A 171 -2.90 -10.27 11.99
CA VAL A 171 -2.12 -10.48 13.23
C VAL A 171 -1.51 -9.16 13.71
N SER A 172 -1.00 -8.32 12.80
CA SER A 172 -0.50 -6.99 13.15
C SER A 172 -1.63 -6.08 13.66
N THR A 173 -2.75 -5.99 12.93
CA THR A 173 -3.81 -5.03 13.30
C THR A 173 -4.54 -5.44 14.56
N GLU A 174 -4.66 -6.72 14.88
CA GLU A 174 -5.25 -7.24 16.08
C GLU A 174 -4.40 -6.89 17.32
N LEU A 175 -3.10 -7.16 17.25
CA LEU A 175 -2.17 -6.78 18.33
C LEU A 175 -2.12 -5.26 18.53
N LEU A 176 -1.89 -4.52 17.42
CA LEU A 176 -1.68 -3.08 17.49
C LEU A 176 -2.94 -2.31 17.92
N ALA A 177 -4.15 -2.81 17.59
CA ALA A 177 -5.39 -2.21 18.07
C ALA A 177 -5.50 -2.21 19.60
N GLN A 178 -4.95 -3.24 20.25
CA GLN A 178 -4.90 -3.34 21.72
C GLN A 178 -3.72 -2.57 22.30
N ARG A 179 -2.54 -2.75 21.74
CA ARG A 179 -1.29 -2.23 22.31
C ARG A 179 -1.04 -0.75 22.04
N LEU A 180 -1.66 -0.20 20.99
CA LEU A 180 -1.62 1.22 20.63
C LEU A 180 -2.96 1.92 20.89
N GLU A 181 -3.78 1.41 21.82
CA GLU A 181 -5.01 2.07 22.22
C GLU A 181 -4.75 3.52 22.66
N GLY A 182 -5.53 4.46 22.13
CA GLY A 182 -5.33 5.90 22.32
C GLY A 182 -4.31 6.56 21.36
N LYS A 183 -3.51 5.78 20.63
CA LYS A 183 -2.62 6.26 19.56
C LYS A 183 -3.16 5.94 18.17
N VAL A 184 -4.03 4.93 18.09
CA VAL A 184 -4.79 4.55 16.89
C VAL A 184 -6.27 4.68 17.17
N ASP A 185 -7.02 5.18 16.18
CA ASP A 185 -8.44 5.52 16.30
C ASP A 185 -9.35 4.42 15.74
N ALA A 186 -8.83 3.60 14.82
CA ALA A 186 -9.59 2.53 14.18
C ALA A 186 -8.69 1.37 13.72
N ALA A 187 -9.26 0.18 13.63
CA ALA A 187 -8.64 -0.99 13.02
C ALA A 187 -9.61 -1.70 12.09
N VAL A 188 -9.15 -2.07 10.90
CA VAL A 188 -9.91 -2.83 9.91
C VAL A 188 -9.18 -4.14 9.64
N HIS A 189 -9.90 -5.24 9.81
CA HIS A 189 -9.38 -6.59 9.65
C HIS A 189 -10.04 -7.23 8.44
N THR A 190 -9.27 -7.43 7.34
CA THR A 190 -9.81 -7.98 6.10
C THR A 190 -9.30 -9.40 5.86
N ALA A 191 -10.17 -10.33 5.48
CA ALA A 191 -9.85 -11.75 5.29
C ALA A 191 -9.00 -12.29 6.46
N SER A 192 -9.51 -12.09 7.69
CA SER A 192 -8.77 -12.36 8.93
C SER A 192 -8.39 -13.82 9.10
N PHE A 193 -7.22 -14.07 9.69
CA PHE A 193 -6.83 -15.38 10.16
C PHE A 193 -7.77 -15.84 11.28
N THR A 194 -8.68 -16.75 10.97
CA THR A 194 -9.74 -17.21 11.89
C THR A 194 -9.61 -18.66 12.29
N ALA A 195 -8.83 -19.46 11.56
CA ALA A 195 -8.51 -20.83 11.95
C ALA A 195 -7.26 -20.87 12.82
N PRO A 196 -7.17 -21.79 13.78
CA PRO A 196 -5.93 -22.06 14.51
C PRO A 196 -4.82 -22.43 13.54
N GLY A 197 -3.60 -21.95 13.83
CA GLY A 197 -2.49 -22.02 12.91
C GLY A 197 -2.21 -23.39 12.35
N ARG A 198 -2.09 -23.45 11.02
CA ARG A 198 -1.51 -24.54 10.26
C ARG A 198 -0.28 -24.02 9.51
N GLY A 199 0.71 -24.88 9.33
CA GLY A 199 1.86 -24.52 8.48
C GLY A 199 2.82 -23.49 9.09
N GLY A 200 2.99 -23.47 10.41
CA GLY A 200 3.96 -22.59 11.09
C GLY A 200 3.44 -21.20 11.44
N HIS A 201 2.17 -20.92 11.17
CA HIS A 201 1.51 -19.71 11.61
C HIS A 201 0.69 -20.03 12.88
N GLY A 202 1.22 -19.70 14.07
CA GLY A 202 0.62 -20.04 15.36
C GLY A 202 -0.49 -19.11 15.79
N LEU A 203 -0.50 -17.86 15.29
CA LEU A 203 -1.40 -16.81 15.74
C LEU A 203 -2.58 -16.63 14.77
N SER A 204 -3.76 -16.50 15.33
CA SER A 204 -4.99 -16.21 14.60
C SER A 204 -5.88 -15.28 15.43
N VAL A 205 -7.00 -14.82 14.89
CA VAL A 205 -8.05 -14.11 15.65
C VAL A 205 -8.48 -14.88 16.91
N ALA A 206 -8.33 -16.20 16.93
CA ALA A 206 -8.61 -16.99 18.13
C ALA A 206 -7.69 -16.67 19.30
N ASN A 207 -6.50 -16.13 19.05
CA ASN A 207 -5.52 -15.75 20.07
C ASN A 207 -5.69 -14.30 20.55
N PHE A 208 -6.50 -13.51 19.84
CA PHE A 208 -6.80 -12.13 20.21
C PHE A 208 -8.28 -11.97 20.48
N ASP A 209 -8.61 -11.49 21.68
CA ASP A 209 -9.98 -11.06 21.95
C ASP A 209 -10.15 -9.62 21.47
N LEU A 210 -10.75 -9.45 20.31
CA LEU A 210 -10.98 -8.14 19.71
C LEU A 210 -11.87 -7.23 20.57
N THR A 211 -12.54 -7.76 21.60
CA THR A 211 -13.36 -6.95 22.51
C THR A 211 -12.54 -6.28 23.61
N GLN A 212 -11.27 -6.62 23.76
CA GLN A 212 -10.37 -6.10 24.80
C GLN A 212 -9.75 -4.74 24.49
N THR A 213 -10.25 -4.01 23.50
CA THR A 213 -9.81 -2.66 23.18
C THR A 213 -10.99 -1.74 22.91
N LYS A 214 -10.80 -0.44 23.20
CA LYS A 214 -11.73 0.63 22.82
C LYS A 214 -11.47 1.16 21.40
N THR A 215 -10.38 0.76 20.77
CA THR A 215 -10.10 1.07 19.37
C THR A 215 -11.28 0.60 18.51
N ARG A 216 -11.85 1.51 17.73
CA ARG A 216 -13.00 1.21 16.86
C ARG A 216 -12.60 0.19 15.80
N GLN A 217 -13.38 -0.86 15.60
CA GLN A 217 -13.02 -1.99 14.73
C GLN A 217 -14.06 -2.25 13.65
N LEU A 218 -13.61 -2.79 12.51
CA LEU A 218 -14.42 -3.31 11.41
C LEU A 218 -13.82 -4.63 10.92
N LEU A 219 -14.65 -5.65 10.83
CA LEU A 219 -14.31 -6.91 10.17
C LEU A 219 -14.83 -6.86 8.73
N VAL A 220 -14.00 -7.22 7.75
CA VAL A 220 -14.35 -7.28 6.33
C VAL A 220 -13.98 -8.65 5.80
N HIS A 221 -14.95 -9.43 5.33
CA HIS A 221 -14.67 -10.80 4.96
C HIS A 221 -15.54 -11.28 3.81
N HIS A 222 -14.94 -12.05 2.91
CA HIS A 222 -15.71 -12.72 1.87
C HIS A 222 -16.44 -13.93 2.45
N GLN A 223 -17.77 -14.04 2.21
CA GLN A 223 -18.58 -15.12 2.76
C GLN A 223 -18.07 -16.50 2.33
N ASP A 224 -17.63 -16.60 1.08
CA ASP A 224 -17.16 -17.84 0.46
C ASP A 224 -15.62 -17.79 0.27
N ASP A 225 -14.88 -17.27 1.26
CA ASP A 225 -13.42 -17.31 1.25
C ASP A 225 -12.95 -18.75 1.23
N PRO A 226 -12.25 -19.21 0.16
CA PRO A 226 -11.84 -20.60 0.03
C PRO A 226 -10.59 -20.95 0.83
N CYS A 227 -9.95 -19.95 1.46
CA CYS A 227 -8.75 -20.17 2.25
C CYS A 227 -9.09 -20.82 3.60
N ASP A 228 -8.52 -21.98 3.87
CA ASP A 228 -8.75 -22.74 5.08
C ASP A 228 -8.17 -22.11 6.35
N LEU A 229 -7.32 -21.10 6.20
CA LEU A 229 -6.77 -20.28 7.29
C LEU A 229 -7.68 -19.10 7.68
N THR A 230 -8.59 -18.72 6.78
CA THR A 230 -9.45 -17.55 6.93
C THR A 230 -10.93 -17.86 6.70
N PRO A 231 -11.50 -18.95 7.28
CA PRO A 231 -12.91 -19.23 7.11
C PRO A 231 -13.79 -18.14 7.72
N TYR A 232 -14.90 -17.81 7.05
CA TYR A 232 -15.84 -16.78 7.48
C TYR A 232 -16.57 -17.13 8.81
N ALA A 233 -16.91 -18.39 9.01
CA ALA A 233 -17.79 -18.82 10.09
C ALA A 233 -17.36 -18.39 11.51
N PRO A 234 -16.08 -18.42 11.89
CA PRO A 234 -15.64 -18.00 13.23
C PRO A 234 -15.89 -16.52 13.54
N LEU A 235 -16.04 -15.66 12.51
CA LEU A 235 -16.32 -14.24 12.73
C LEU A 235 -17.72 -13.98 13.26
N LYS A 236 -18.65 -14.95 13.13
CA LYS A 236 -20.01 -14.83 13.64
C LYS A 236 -20.09 -14.56 15.14
N LYS A 237 -19.06 -14.96 15.91
CA LYS A 237 -18.98 -14.68 17.35
C LYS A 237 -18.94 -13.18 17.67
N TYR A 238 -18.52 -12.34 16.70
CA TYR A 238 -18.46 -10.88 16.84
C TYR A 238 -19.73 -10.18 16.34
N GLN A 239 -20.71 -10.92 15.80
CA GLN A 239 -21.95 -10.34 15.28
C GLN A 239 -22.71 -9.59 16.40
N GLY A 240 -23.06 -8.33 16.13
CA GLY A 240 -23.69 -7.46 17.12
C GLY A 240 -22.70 -6.77 18.09
N ILE A 241 -21.42 -7.13 18.07
CA ILE A 241 -20.36 -6.53 18.90
C ILE A 241 -19.45 -5.65 18.03
N ILE A 242 -18.93 -6.21 16.95
CA ILE A 242 -18.07 -5.51 15.99
C ILE A 242 -18.80 -5.52 14.64
N PRO A 243 -18.91 -4.40 13.91
CA PRO A 243 -19.47 -4.37 12.57
C PRO A 243 -18.76 -5.37 11.66
N ILE A 244 -19.53 -6.13 10.87
CA ILE A 244 -19.02 -7.07 9.87
C ILE A 244 -19.53 -6.63 8.51
N LEU A 245 -18.61 -6.32 7.60
CA LEU A 245 -18.86 -6.13 6.19
C LEU A 245 -18.70 -7.48 5.48
N THR A 246 -19.80 -8.09 5.10
CA THR A 246 -19.83 -9.34 4.35
C THR A 246 -19.72 -9.08 2.86
N VAL A 247 -18.73 -9.69 2.21
CA VAL A 247 -18.52 -9.59 0.78
C VAL A 247 -18.95 -10.88 0.11
N LYS A 248 -19.71 -10.75 -0.99
CA LYS A 248 -20.18 -11.86 -1.81
C LYS A 248 -19.79 -11.63 -3.28
N GLY A 249 -19.82 -12.72 -4.02
CA GLY A 249 -19.49 -12.71 -5.44
C GLY A 249 -18.01 -12.43 -5.71
N ALA A 250 -17.59 -12.84 -6.89
CA ALA A 250 -16.23 -12.62 -7.37
C ALA A 250 -16.23 -12.57 -8.89
N GLU A 251 -15.24 -11.89 -9.48
CA GLU A 251 -15.11 -11.85 -10.94
C GLU A 251 -13.88 -12.66 -11.36
N ASN A 252 -14.14 -13.76 -12.09
CA ASN A 252 -13.08 -14.63 -12.63
C ASN A 252 -12.01 -15.03 -11.56
N PRO A 253 -12.43 -15.61 -10.42
CA PRO A 253 -11.50 -16.04 -9.40
C PRO A 253 -10.57 -17.10 -9.97
N ARG A 254 -9.27 -17.02 -9.63
CA ARG A 254 -8.23 -17.92 -10.12
C ARG A 254 -7.11 -18.05 -9.08
N GLY A 255 -6.23 -19.01 -9.31
CA GLY A 255 -5.14 -19.28 -8.38
C GLY A 255 -5.56 -20.20 -7.23
N LYS A 256 -4.70 -20.33 -6.24
CA LYS A 256 -4.96 -21.15 -5.05
C LYS A 256 -5.90 -20.43 -4.06
N PRO A 257 -6.55 -21.18 -3.17
CA PRO A 257 -7.53 -20.63 -2.24
C PRO A 257 -7.07 -19.38 -1.46
N CYS A 258 -5.86 -19.38 -0.91
CA CYS A 258 -5.34 -18.27 -0.12
C CYS A 258 -4.58 -17.21 -0.95
N GLU A 259 -4.65 -17.27 -2.28
CA GLU A 259 -3.99 -16.30 -3.15
C GLU A 259 -4.87 -15.08 -3.42
N ALA A 260 -4.21 -13.98 -3.77
CA ALA A 260 -4.85 -12.68 -3.93
C ALA A 260 -5.87 -12.61 -5.09
N ALA A 261 -5.80 -13.50 -6.08
CA ALA A 261 -6.72 -13.53 -7.21
C ALA A 261 -7.92 -14.46 -6.99
N SER A 262 -8.17 -14.91 -5.76
CA SER A 262 -9.37 -15.63 -5.34
C SER A 262 -10.31 -14.72 -4.55
N GLN A 263 -11.40 -15.27 -4.02
CA GLN A 263 -12.31 -14.57 -3.10
C GLN A 263 -11.58 -14.10 -1.83
N HIS A 264 -10.52 -14.81 -1.40
CA HIS A 264 -9.65 -14.41 -0.32
C HIS A 264 -9.07 -13.00 -0.51
N GLY A 265 -8.73 -12.64 -1.74
CA GLY A 265 -8.24 -11.30 -2.10
C GLY A 265 -9.33 -10.37 -2.62
N PHE A 266 -10.62 -10.68 -2.47
CA PHE A 266 -11.75 -9.87 -2.93
C PHE A 266 -11.72 -9.58 -4.44
N ILE A 267 -11.30 -10.55 -5.26
CA ILE A 267 -11.17 -10.35 -6.71
C ILE A 267 -12.50 -9.89 -7.33
N GLY A 268 -12.46 -8.77 -8.07
CA GLY A 268 -13.64 -8.13 -8.66
C GLY A 268 -14.52 -7.38 -7.66
N ARG A 269 -14.14 -7.29 -6.40
CA ARG A 269 -14.82 -6.54 -5.33
C ARG A 269 -13.93 -5.50 -4.65
N GLU A 270 -12.72 -5.29 -5.18
CA GLU A 270 -11.74 -4.36 -4.60
C GLU A 270 -12.31 -2.95 -4.42
N ILE A 271 -12.95 -2.42 -5.45
CA ILE A 271 -13.47 -1.05 -5.45
C ILE A 271 -14.58 -0.87 -4.40
N PRO A 272 -15.67 -1.67 -4.40
CA PRO A 272 -16.71 -1.49 -3.39
C PRO A 272 -16.21 -1.77 -1.98
N VAL A 273 -15.29 -2.72 -1.76
CA VAL A 273 -14.69 -2.99 -0.44
C VAL A 273 -13.93 -1.78 0.07
N MET A 274 -13.00 -1.22 -0.73
CA MET A 274 -12.22 -0.06 -0.32
C MET A 274 -13.09 1.18 -0.10
N LYS A 275 -14.12 1.40 -0.93
CA LYS A 275 -15.08 2.49 -0.74
C LYS A 275 -15.86 2.35 0.57
N GLN A 276 -16.30 1.14 0.94
CA GLN A 276 -17.02 0.91 2.19
C GLN A 276 -16.11 1.09 3.40
N ILE A 277 -14.84 0.66 3.34
CA ILE A 277 -13.86 0.93 4.39
C ILE A 277 -13.66 2.44 4.55
N GLY A 278 -13.48 3.18 3.46
CA GLY A 278 -13.35 4.64 3.49
C GLY A 278 -14.59 5.33 4.08
N ALA A 279 -15.79 4.93 3.65
CA ALA A 279 -17.05 5.45 4.18
C ALA A 279 -17.18 5.20 5.70
N TRP A 280 -16.80 3.99 6.17
CA TRP A 280 -16.81 3.68 7.59
C TRP A 280 -15.81 4.51 8.39
N LEU A 281 -14.61 4.72 7.88
CA LEU A 281 -13.62 5.60 8.52
C LEU A 281 -14.17 7.02 8.69
N LEU A 282 -14.76 7.59 7.65
CA LEU A 282 -15.23 8.97 7.63
C LEU A 282 -16.54 9.17 8.40
N THR A 283 -17.48 8.24 8.31
CA THR A 283 -18.87 8.44 8.78
C THR A 283 -19.33 7.47 9.87
N ASN A 284 -18.55 6.46 10.19
CA ASN A 284 -18.89 5.33 11.05
C ASN A 284 -20.09 4.49 10.55
N ARG A 285 -20.41 4.56 9.26
CA ARG A 285 -21.53 3.83 8.63
C ARG A 285 -21.00 2.90 7.55
N ILE A 286 -21.61 1.71 7.45
CA ILE A 286 -21.36 0.77 6.36
C ILE A 286 -22.68 0.24 5.82
N ASN A 287 -22.69 -0.14 4.56
CA ASN A 287 -23.65 -1.12 4.07
C ASN A 287 -23.08 -2.51 4.47
N PRO A 288 -23.81 -3.32 5.27
CA PRO A 288 -23.24 -4.54 5.86
C PRO A 288 -22.94 -5.65 4.85
N VAL A 289 -23.43 -5.52 3.61
CA VAL A 289 -23.26 -6.52 2.55
C VAL A 289 -22.83 -5.84 1.23
N ILE A 290 -21.84 -6.41 0.59
CA ILE A 290 -21.48 -6.17 -0.82
C ILE A 290 -21.85 -7.44 -1.61
N GLU A 291 -22.71 -7.29 -2.62
CA GLU A 291 -23.10 -8.38 -3.52
C GLU A 291 -22.12 -8.50 -4.71
#